data_c86de2bc784684d9e11b559716957ffe
#
_entry.id   c86de2bc784684d9e11b559716957ffe
#
_cell.length_a   1.000
_cell.length_b   1.000
_cell.length_c   1.000
_cell.angle_alpha   90.00
_cell.angle_beta   90.00
_cell.angle_gamma   90.00
#
_symmetry.space_group_name_H-M   'P 1'
#
loop_
_entity.id
_entity.type
_entity.pdbx_description
1 polymer ?
#
loop_
_entity_poly.entity_id
_entity_poly.type
_entity_poly.pdbx_seq_one_letter_code
_entity_poly.pdbx_strand_id
1 'polypeptide(L)'
;MRSAPEPPGARGDGDDAVATAMRAVDRRGFLPRAQRHVADADRPLPIGHEQTCSQPSTVAAMLRLLQVHRGATVLDVGSGSGWTTALLAHLVGPTGEVLGVELVPEIAAWGAANLARQATPWAQVVPATSGTLGSPRDGGWQRILVSASPDELPGELVEQLAPGGRMVIPVRHAMLLVERSDDGAVRTTEHGTYSFVPLVQD
;
A
#
# COMPACT_ATOMS: atom_id res chain seq x y z
N MET A 1 20.59 44.05 16.08
CA MET A 1 19.38 43.22 15.92
C MET A 1 19.56 42.38 14.67
N ARG A 2 19.85 41.11 14.82
CA ARG A 2 19.90 40.14 13.70
C ARG A 2 18.56 39.43 13.65
N SER A 3 17.86 39.56 12.53
CA SER A 3 16.60 38.89 12.26
C SER A 3 16.82 37.37 12.28
N ALA A 4 15.92 36.63 12.98
CA ALA A 4 15.89 35.19 12.97
C ALA A 4 15.58 34.67 11.55
N PRO A 5 16.13 33.51 11.12
CA PRO A 5 15.77 32.91 9.83
C PRO A 5 14.31 32.46 9.85
N GLU A 6 13.59 32.81 8.80
CA GLU A 6 12.22 32.30 8.54
C GLU A 6 12.23 30.76 8.41
N PRO A 7 11.19 30.09 8.91
CA PRO A 7 11.04 28.66 8.72
C PRO A 7 10.90 28.32 7.23
N PRO A 8 11.40 27.16 6.75
CA PRO A 8 11.31 26.79 5.35
C PRO A 8 9.84 26.73 4.93
N GLY A 9 9.52 27.55 3.93
CA GLY A 9 8.18 27.78 3.43
C GLY A 9 7.39 26.50 3.16
N ALA A 10 6.13 26.52 3.59
CA ALA A 10 5.10 25.62 3.12
C ALA A 10 5.14 25.60 1.57
N ARG A 11 5.54 24.47 1.00
CA ARG A 11 5.41 24.26 -0.44
C ARG A 11 3.92 24.21 -0.72
N GLY A 12 3.52 25.11 -1.61
CA GLY A 12 2.16 25.38 -1.98
C GLY A 12 1.36 24.13 -2.35
N ASP A 13 0.01 24.27 -2.31
CA ASP A 13 -1.02 23.36 -2.74
C ASP A 13 -0.80 22.79 -4.17
N GLY A 14 0.25 22.02 -4.36
CA GLY A 14 0.34 21.04 -5.42
C GLY A 14 -0.69 19.96 -5.08
N ASP A 15 -1.68 19.78 -5.95
CA ASP A 15 -2.76 18.80 -5.81
C ASP A 15 -2.20 17.51 -5.19
N ASP A 16 -2.60 17.19 -3.95
CA ASP A 16 -2.12 16.00 -3.23
C ASP A 16 -2.50 14.76 -4.07
N ALA A 17 -1.50 14.16 -4.74
CA ALA A 17 -1.70 13.03 -5.65
C ALA A 17 -2.46 11.88 -4.97
N VAL A 18 -2.23 11.68 -3.65
CA VAL A 18 -2.97 10.69 -2.86
C VAL A 18 -4.44 11.10 -2.73
N ALA A 19 -4.72 12.35 -2.42
CA ALA A 19 -6.11 12.83 -2.35
C ALA A 19 -6.81 12.72 -3.72
N THR A 20 -6.09 12.96 -4.80
CA THR A 20 -6.61 12.79 -6.16
C THR A 20 -6.90 11.32 -6.47
N ALA A 21 -5.99 10.40 -6.13
CA ALA A 21 -6.22 8.95 -6.28
C ALA A 21 -7.44 8.49 -5.46
N MET A 22 -7.55 8.95 -4.19
CA MET A 22 -8.68 8.62 -3.30
C MET A 22 -10.03 9.09 -3.86
N ARG A 23 -10.07 10.21 -4.56
CA ARG A 23 -11.29 10.70 -5.25
C ARG A 23 -11.59 9.94 -6.53
N ALA A 24 -10.55 9.53 -7.28
CA ALA A 24 -10.69 8.87 -8.57
C ALA A 24 -11.09 7.40 -8.44
N VAL A 25 -10.65 6.72 -7.38
CA VAL A 25 -10.86 5.28 -7.15
C VAL A 25 -11.93 5.07 -6.07
N ASP A 26 -13.19 4.97 -6.49
CA ASP A 26 -14.33 4.77 -5.57
C ASP A 26 -14.21 3.44 -4.82
N ARG A 27 -14.02 3.51 -3.50
CA ARG A 27 -13.94 2.36 -2.59
C ARG A 27 -15.16 1.43 -2.70
N ARG A 28 -16.33 1.97 -3.05
CA ARG A 28 -17.59 1.22 -3.21
C ARG A 28 -17.47 0.08 -4.20
N GLY A 29 -16.64 0.24 -5.24
CA GLY A 29 -16.34 -0.79 -6.23
C GLY A 29 -15.59 -2.02 -5.69
N PHE A 30 -14.95 -1.88 -4.52
CA PHE A 30 -14.11 -2.88 -3.87
C PHE A 30 -14.73 -3.46 -2.59
N LEU A 31 -16.02 -3.21 -2.36
CA LEU A 31 -16.74 -3.68 -1.19
C LEU A 31 -17.82 -4.70 -1.56
N PRO A 32 -18.08 -5.69 -0.70
CA PRO A 32 -19.24 -6.54 -0.82
C PRO A 32 -20.52 -5.70 -0.89
N ARG A 33 -21.53 -6.20 -1.60
CA ARG A 33 -22.79 -5.46 -1.82
C ARG A 33 -23.41 -4.93 -0.52
N ALA A 34 -23.33 -5.73 0.54
CA ALA A 34 -23.87 -5.37 1.86
C ALA A 34 -23.13 -4.18 2.52
N GLN A 35 -21.87 -3.91 2.16
CA GLN A 35 -21.06 -2.84 2.75
C GLN A 35 -21.04 -1.55 1.91
N ARG A 36 -21.56 -1.58 0.69
CA ARG A 36 -21.46 -0.45 -0.25
C ARG A 36 -22.18 0.83 0.22
N HIS A 37 -23.23 0.68 1.02
CA HIS A 37 -23.99 1.82 1.55
C HIS A 37 -23.22 2.64 2.59
N VAL A 38 -22.16 2.07 3.18
CA VAL A 38 -21.26 2.72 4.15
C VAL A 38 -19.84 2.88 3.60
N ALA A 39 -19.64 2.84 2.28
CA ALA A 39 -18.31 2.93 1.65
C ALA A 39 -17.52 4.18 2.06
N ASP A 40 -18.21 5.29 2.31
CA ASP A 40 -17.63 6.58 2.68
C ASP A 40 -17.26 6.68 4.18
N ALA A 41 -17.61 5.65 4.98
CA ALA A 41 -17.27 5.63 6.41
C ALA A 41 -15.76 5.47 6.61
N ASP A 42 -15.18 6.34 7.42
CA ASP A 42 -13.75 6.31 7.76
C ASP A 42 -13.45 5.25 8.83
N ARG A 43 -13.64 4.00 8.47
CA ARG A 43 -13.36 2.80 9.28
C ARG A 43 -13.09 1.61 8.39
N PRO A 44 -12.41 0.53 8.90
CA PRO A 44 -12.31 -0.72 8.17
C PRO A 44 -13.68 -1.35 7.97
N LEU A 45 -13.89 -2.01 6.81
CA LEU A 45 -15.15 -2.68 6.46
C LEU A 45 -14.87 -4.14 6.10
N PRO A 46 -15.64 -5.10 6.62
CA PRO A 46 -15.42 -6.52 6.36
C PRO A 46 -15.61 -6.86 4.87
N ILE A 47 -14.72 -7.70 4.36
CA ILE A 47 -14.73 -8.20 2.97
C ILE A 47 -14.85 -9.73 2.87
N GLY A 48 -15.06 -10.40 3.98
CA GLY A 48 -15.11 -11.87 4.09
C GLY A 48 -13.79 -12.45 4.60
N HIS A 49 -13.80 -13.75 4.93
CA HIS A 49 -12.62 -14.49 5.41
C HIS A 49 -11.88 -13.78 6.56
N GLU A 50 -12.61 -13.11 7.47
CA GLU A 50 -12.06 -12.31 8.57
C GLU A 50 -11.17 -11.13 8.12
N GLN A 51 -11.16 -10.81 6.81
CA GLN A 51 -10.40 -9.71 6.24
C GLN A 51 -11.25 -8.44 6.10
N THR A 52 -10.55 -7.30 5.97
CA THR A 52 -11.19 -5.98 5.86
C THR A 52 -10.62 -5.16 4.71
N CYS A 53 -11.47 -4.37 4.07
CA CYS A 53 -11.02 -3.21 3.29
C CYS A 53 -10.67 -2.10 4.27
N SER A 54 -9.42 -1.68 4.31
CA SER A 54 -8.84 -0.78 5.32
C SER A 54 -9.54 0.58 5.39
N GLN A 55 -9.38 1.27 6.54
CA GLN A 55 -9.88 2.61 6.80
C GLN A 55 -9.28 3.62 5.81
N PRO A 56 -10.09 4.46 5.14
CA PRO A 56 -9.61 5.41 4.14
C PRO A 56 -8.51 6.37 4.61
N SER A 57 -8.66 6.96 5.80
CA SER A 57 -7.64 7.86 6.35
C SER A 57 -6.30 7.15 6.62
N THR A 58 -6.35 5.88 7.07
CA THR A 58 -5.16 5.05 7.28
C THR A 58 -4.47 4.76 5.95
N VAL A 59 -5.22 4.33 4.92
CA VAL A 59 -4.67 4.09 3.58
C VAL A 59 -4.04 5.36 3.01
N ALA A 60 -4.71 6.51 3.13
CA ALA A 60 -4.17 7.79 2.67
C ALA A 60 -2.86 8.16 3.39
N ALA A 61 -2.76 7.92 4.70
CA ALA A 61 -1.52 8.14 5.48
C ALA A 61 -0.39 7.22 5.01
N MET A 62 -0.68 5.93 4.80
CA MET A 62 0.31 4.96 4.28
C MET A 62 0.81 5.35 2.89
N LEU A 63 -0.06 5.73 1.97
CA LEU A 63 0.32 6.13 0.61
C LEU A 63 1.17 7.42 0.59
N ARG A 64 0.87 8.40 1.46
CA ARG A 64 1.70 9.61 1.61
C ARG A 64 3.09 9.27 2.15
N LEU A 65 3.15 8.35 3.13
CA LEU A 65 4.41 7.89 3.71
C LEU A 65 5.24 7.09 2.70
N LEU A 66 4.59 6.29 1.85
CA LEU A 66 5.22 5.48 0.81
C LEU A 66 5.84 6.32 -0.32
N GLN A 67 5.32 7.52 -0.58
CA GLN A 67 5.80 8.46 -1.62
C GLN A 67 5.92 7.79 -3.00
N VAL A 68 4.81 7.25 -3.48
CA VAL A 68 4.74 6.65 -4.82
C VAL A 68 4.92 7.74 -5.88
N HIS A 69 5.81 7.51 -6.84
CA HIS A 69 6.01 8.40 -7.99
C HIS A 69 5.51 7.75 -9.28
N ARG A 70 5.29 8.57 -10.30
CA ARG A 70 4.95 8.10 -11.65
C ARG A 70 6.03 7.17 -12.19
N GLY A 71 5.63 6.06 -12.81
CA GLY A 71 6.54 5.06 -13.35
C GLY A 71 7.15 4.09 -12.33
N ALA A 72 6.79 4.19 -11.05
CA ALA A 72 7.32 3.28 -10.02
C ALA A 72 6.84 1.84 -10.21
N THR A 73 7.69 0.90 -9.77
CA THR A 73 7.31 -0.50 -9.55
C THR A 73 6.90 -0.71 -8.10
N VAL A 74 5.69 -1.22 -7.86
CA VAL A 74 5.09 -1.32 -6.53
C VAL A 74 4.59 -2.73 -6.24
N LEU A 75 4.92 -3.25 -5.06
CA LEU A 75 4.33 -4.46 -4.50
C LEU A 75 3.30 -4.07 -3.42
N ASP A 76 2.11 -4.63 -3.49
CA ASP A 76 1.01 -4.48 -2.51
C ASP A 76 0.75 -5.83 -1.84
N VAL A 77 1.28 -6.02 -0.63
CA VAL A 77 1.17 -7.27 0.14
C VAL A 77 -0.07 -7.25 1.01
N GLY A 78 -0.93 -8.25 0.86
CA GLY A 78 -2.26 -8.27 1.47
C GLY A 78 -3.22 -7.32 0.74
N SER A 79 -3.25 -7.43 -0.61
CA SER A 79 -4.02 -6.53 -1.48
C SER A 79 -5.54 -6.59 -1.28
N GLY A 80 -6.03 -7.64 -0.60
CA GLY A 80 -7.43 -7.80 -0.26
C GLY A 80 -8.35 -7.70 -1.47
N SER A 81 -9.33 -6.81 -1.37
CA SER A 81 -10.29 -6.56 -2.46
C SER A 81 -9.71 -5.83 -3.69
N GLY A 82 -8.41 -5.47 -3.66
CA GLY A 82 -7.72 -4.76 -4.74
C GLY A 82 -7.86 -3.24 -4.68
N TRP A 83 -8.41 -2.65 -3.61
CA TRP A 83 -8.60 -1.20 -3.52
C TRP A 83 -7.28 -0.44 -3.41
N THR A 84 -6.36 -0.88 -2.54
CA THR A 84 -5.01 -0.32 -2.42
C THR A 84 -4.23 -0.46 -3.72
N THR A 85 -4.31 -1.63 -4.36
CA THR A 85 -3.71 -1.88 -5.68
C THR A 85 -4.21 -0.90 -6.74
N ALA A 86 -5.52 -0.61 -6.77
CA ALA A 86 -6.10 0.36 -7.71
C ALA A 86 -5.64 1.80 -7.42
N LEU A 87 -5.53 2.19 -6.14
CA LEU A 87 -4.98 3.49 -5.73
C LEU A 87 -3.51 3.63 -6.17
N LEU A 88 -2.70 2.60 -5.92
CA LEU A 88 -1.31 2.53 -6.36
C LEU A 88 -1.20 2.60 -7.89
N ALA A 89 -2.06 1.89 -8.62
CA ALA A 89 -2.12 1.95 -10.09
C ALA A 89 -2.41 3.36 -10.61
N HIS A 90 -3.31 4.10 -9.93
CA HIS A 90 -3.57 5.50 -10.26
C HIS A 90 -2.35 6.39 -10.03
N LEU A 91 -1.61 6.16 -8.93
CA LEU A 91 -0.42 6.92 -8.57
C LEU A 91 0.75 6.68 -9.53
N VAL A 92 1.06 5.41 -9.84
CA VAL A 92 2.18 5.09 -10.75
C VAL A 92 1.89 5.44 -12.21
N GLY A 93 0.62 5.39 -12.63
CA GLY A 93 0.23 5.62 -14.02
C GLY A 93 0.73 4.56 -15.01
N PRO A 94 0.48 4.74 -16.32
CA PRO A 94 0.65 3.70 -17.34
C PRO A 94 2.11 3.31 -17.63
N THR A 95 3.07 4.04 -17.12
CA THR A 95 4.51 3.72 -17.24
C THR A 95 5.07 2.98 -16.02
N GLY A 96 4.25 2.80 -14.97
CA GLY A 96 4.59 2.05 -13.78
C GLY A 96 4.05 0.61 -13.81
N GLU A 97 4.25 -0.08 -12.71
CA GLU A 97 3.79 -1.45 -12.50
C GLU A 97 3.29 -1.62 -11.06
N VAL A 98 2.16 -2.30 -10.86
CA VAL A 98 1.68 -2.66 -9.53
C VAL A 98 1.33 -4.14 -9.50
N LEU A 99 1.94 -4.87 -8.57
CA LEU A 99 1.58 -6.25 -8.27
C LEU A 99 0.97 -6.32 -6.87
N GLY A 100 -0.30 -6.66 -6.78
CA GLY A 100 -0.97 -7.05 -5.54
C GLY A 100 -0.86 -8.56 -5.33
N VAL A 101 -0.46 -8.96 -4.12
CA VAL A 101 -0.47 -10.37 -3.70
C VAL A 101 -1.42 -10.55 -2.52
N GLU A 102 -2.24 -11.59 -2.57
CA GLU A 102 -3.25 -11.89 -1.55
C GLU A 102 -3.23 -13.37 -1.20
N LEU A 103 -3.20 -13.67 0.11
CA LEU A 103 -3.06 -15.03 0.61
C LEU A 103 -4.32 -15.87 0.38
N VAL A 104 -5.51 -15.28 0.56
CA VAL A 104 -6.79 -15.97 0.40
C VAL A 104 -7.17 -16.02 -1.07
N PRO A 105 -7.16 -17.21 -1.74
CA PRO A 105 -7.35 -17.30 -3.20
C PRO A 105 -8.68 -16.72 -3.68
N GLU A 106 -9.76 -16.89 -2.91
CA GLU A 106 -11.07 -16.33 -3.23
C GLU A 106 -11.09 -14.80 -3.18
N ILE A 107 -10.39 -14.21 -2.21
CA ILE A 107 -10.23 -12.75 -2.13
C ILE A 107 -9.33 -12.26 -3.25
N ALA A 108 -8.24 -12.95 -3.56
CA ALA A 108 -7.36 -12.61 -4.69
C ALA A 108 -8.12 -12.60 -6.02
N ALA A 109 -8.89 -13.65 -6.30
CA ALA A 109 -9.72 -13.72 -7.51
C ALA A 109 -10.75 -12.59 -7.58
N TRP A 110 -11.39 -12.27 -6.46
CA TRP A 110 -12.35 -11.17 -6.37
C TRP A 110 -11.65 -9.80 -6.50
N GLY A 111 -10.49 -9.61 -5.87
CA GLY A 111 -9.66 -8.41 -6.00
C GLY A 111 -9.23 -8.17 -7.44
N ALA A 112 -8.76 -9.22 -8.14
CA ALA A 112 -8.42 -9.16 -9.57
C ALA A 112 -9.63 -8.74 -10.42
N ALA A 113 -10.82 -9.33 -10.16
CA ALA A 113 -12.05 -8.97 -10.87
C ALA A 113 -12.50 -7.52 -10.61
N ASN A 114 -12.29 -7.00 -9.40
CA ASN A 114 -12.56 -5.60 -9.07
C ASN A 114 -11.58 -4.67 -9.80
N LEU A 115 -10.29 -4.99 -9.78
CA LEU A 115 -9.24 -4.21 -10.42
C LEU A 115 -9.42 -4.15 -11.95
N ALA A 116 -9.83 -5.25 -12.57
CA ALA A 116 -10.09 -5.31 -14.02
C ALA A 116 -11.10 -4.25 -14.52
N ARG A 117 -11.97 -3.74 -13.63
CA ARG A 117 -12.94 -2.69 -13.96
C ARG A 117 -12.32 -1.28 -13.97
N GLN A 118 -11.09 -1.12 -13.52
CA GLN A 118 -10.41 0.18 -13.39
C GLN A 118 -9.65 0.60 -14.65
N ALA A 119 -9.60 -0.24 -15.69
CA ALA A 119 -8.87 0.01 -16.94
C ALA A 119 -7.38 0.36 -16.69
N THR A 120 -6.74 -0.30 -15.75
CA THR A 120 -5.32 -0.13 -15.36
C THR A 120 -4.51 -1.39 -15.72
N PRO A 121 -4.20 -1.65 -17.01
CA PRO A 121 -3.53 -2.89 -17.43
C PRO A 121 -2.10 -3.05 -16.89
N TRP A 122 -1.55 -2.03 -16.27
CA TRP A 122 -0.25 -2.03 -15.58
C TRP A 122 -0.34 -2.47 -14.10
N ALA A 123 -1.52 -2.90 -13.66
CA ALA A 123 -1.73 -3.41 -12.31
C ALA A 123 -2.45 -4.76 -12.33
N GLN A 124 -2.07 -5.64 -11.44
CA GLN A 124 -2.70 -6.96 -11.29
C GLN A 124 -2.77 -7.36 -9.81
N VAL A 125 -3.74 -8.22 -9.48
CA VAL A 125 -3.83 -8.91 -8.20
C VAL A 125 -3.73 -10.40 -8.49
N VAL A 126 -2.87 -11.09 -7.74
CA VAL A 126 -2.63 -12.53 -7.88
C VAL A 126 -2.66 -13.22 -6.51
N PRO A 127 -2.97 -14.52 -6.43
CA PRO A 127 -2.75 -15.29 -5.21
C PRO A 127 -1.28 -15.26 -4.79
N ALA A 128 -1.02 -15.18 -3.49
CA ALA A 128 0.34 -15.33 -2.96
C ALA A 128 0.90 -16.74 -3.30
N THR A 129 2.20 -16.81 -3.49
CA THR A 129 2.88 -18.10 -3.68
C THR A 129 3.14 -18.72 -2.30
N SER A 130 2.66 -19.96 -2.09
CA SER A 130 2.89 -20.68 -0.82
C SER A 130 4.37 -20.74 -0.46
N GLY A 131 4.68 -20.49 0.82
CA GLY A 131 6.05 -20.46 1.34
C GLY A 131 6.87 -19.24 0.90
N THR A 132 6.24 -18.23 0.26
CA THR A 132 6.95 -17.02 -0.18
C THR A 132 6.21 -15.77 0.28
N LEU A 133 6.83 -15.00 1.16
CA LEU A 133 6.28 -13.71 1.55
C LEU A 133 6.62 -12.65 0.48
N GLY A 134 5.57 -11.96 0.00
CA GLY A 134 5.71 -10.97 -1.05
C GLY A 134 5.83 -11.56 -2.45
N SER A 135 6.69 -11.00 -3.28
CA SER A 135 6.98 -11.45 -4.66
C SER A 135 8.40 -11.04 -5.04
N PRO A 136 9.40 -11.87 -4.71
CA PRO A 136 10.80 -11.58 -5.05
C PRO A 136 11.00 -11.39 -6.57
N ARG A 137 11.80 -10.40 -6.93
CA ARG A 137 12.17 -10.12 -8.32
C ARG A 137 13.58 -9.56 -8.42
N ASP A 138 14.20 -9.71 -9.58
CA ASP A 138 15.49 -9.10 -9.86
C ASP A 138 15.42 -7.57 -9.79
N GLY A 139 16.40 -6.95 -9.12
CA GLY A 139 16.44 -5.51 -8.88
C GLY A 139 15.51 -4.99 -7.79
N GLY A 140 14.63 -5.82 -7.25
CA GLY A 140 13.71 -5.48 -6.16
C GLY A 140 12.55 -4.55 -6.56
N TRP A 141 11.75 -4.16 -5.56
CA TRP A 141 10.61 -3.25 -5.69
C TRP A 141 10.98 -1.85 -5.21
N GLN A 142 10.65 -0.83 -5.99
CA GLN A 142 10.89 0.55 -5.58
C GLN A 142 9.98 0.97 -4.43
N ARG A 143 8.77 0.39 -4.35
CA ARG A 143 7.82 0.64 -3.27
C ARG A 143 7.16 -0.68 -2.85
N ILE A 144 7.03 -0.87 -1.54
CA ILE A 144 6.28 -2.01 -0.97
C ILE A 144 5.26 -1.44 0.03
N LEU A 145 3.99 -1.73 -0.19
CA LEU A 145 2.91 -1.49 0.77
C LEU A 145 2.53 -2.81 1.41
N VAL A 146 2.41 -2.85 2.73
CA VAL A 146 1.95 -4.05 3.44
C VAL A 146 0.70 -3.70 4.23
N SER A 147 -0.40 -4.40 3.96
CA SER A 147 -1.72 -4.15 4.54
C SER A 147 -2.13 -5.16 5.62
N ALA A 148 -1.16 -5.88 6.18
CA ALA A 148 -1.32 -6.80 7.31
C ALA A 148 -0.15 -6.64 8.28
N SER A 149 -0.36 -6.95 9.57
CA SER A 149 0.61 -6.70 10.64
C SER A 149 1.31 -7.97 11.11
N PRO A 150 2.62 -8.14 10.87
CA PRO A 150 3.43 -9.16 11.51
C PRO A 150 3.82 -8.76 12.94
N ASP A 151 4.32 -9.74 13.73
CA ASP A 151 4.87 -9.49 15.05
C ASP A 151 6.25 -8.81 15.02
N GLU A 152 7.03 -9.06 13.94
CA GLU A 152 8.34 -8.48 13.71
C GLU A 152 8.49 -8.05 12.26
N LEU A 153 9.41 -7.13 11.97
CA LEU A 153 9.69 -6.67 10.62
C LEU A 153 10.26 -7.84 9.79
N PRO A 154 9.56 -8.31 8.72
CA PRO A 154 10.03 -9.45 7.94
C PRO A 154 11.25 -9.07 7.10
N GLY A 155 12.40 -9.72 7.37
CA GLY A 155 13.64 -9.55 6.60
C GLY A 155 13.46 -9.84 5.12
N GLU A 156 12.65 -10.85 4.79
CA GLU A 156 12.32 -11.24 3.41
C GLU A 156 11.70 -10.10 2.59
N LEU A 157 10.86 -9.24 3.19
CA LEU A 157 10.32 -8.07 2.49
C LEU A 157 11.34 -6.93 2.39
N VAL A 158 12.22 -6.79 3.39
CA VAL A 158 13.29 -5.80 3.35
C VAL A 158 14.28 -6.13 2.22
N GLU A 159 14.60 -7.41 2.01
CA GLU A 159 15.47 -7.88 0.94
C GLU A 159 14.87 -7.65 -0.45
N GLN A 160 13.53 -7.60 -0.55
CA GLN A 160 12.81 -7.31 -1.80
C GLN A 160 12.77 -5.81 -2.16
N LEU A 161 13.26 -4.91 -1.29
CA LEU A 161 13.40 -3.49 -1.64
C LEU A 161 14.54 -3.27 -2.61
N ALA A 162 14.27 -2.54 -3.68
CA ALA A 162 15.30 -2.02 -4.58
C ALA A 162 16.22 -1.02 -3.83
N PRO A 163 17.46 -0.77 -4.29
CA PRO A 163 18.21 0.40 -3.87
C PRO A 163 17.37 1.69 -4.02
N GLY A 164 17.39 2.58 -3.04
CA GLY A 164 16.50 3.76 -2.98
C GLY A 164 15.02 3.43 -2.71
N GLY A 165 14.71 2.15 -2.41
CA GLY A 165 13.34 1.68 -2.18
C GLY A 165 12.75 2.06 -0.82
N ARG A 166 11.41 2.07 -0.75
CA ARG A 166 10.64 2.35 0.47
C ARG A 166 9.58 1.29 0.72
N MET A 167 9.41 0.91 1.97
CA MET A 167 8.30 0.07 2.41
C MET A 167 7.55 0.74 3.55
N VAL A 168 6.21 0.65 3.50
CA VAL A 168 5.33 1.02 4.61
C VAL A 168 4.64 -0.24 5.08
N ILE A 169 4.82 -0.57 6.35
CA ILE A 169 4.34 -1.80 6.97
C ILE A 169 3.91 -1.53 8.42
N PRO A 170 2.71 -1.94 8.84
CA PRO A 170 2.38 -2.02 10.25
C PRO A 170 3.10 -3.22 10.88
N VAL A 171 3.75 -3.01 12.01
CA VAL A 171 4.34 -4.10 12.82
C VAL A 171 3.76 -4.00 14.22
N ARG A 172 3.03 -5.03 14.67
CA ARG A 172 2.20 -4.98 15.89
C ARG A 172 1.23 -3.79 15.83
N HIS A 173 1.58 -2.69 16.48
CA HIS A 173 0.76 -1.49 16.53
C HIS A 173 1.45 -0.26 15.92
N ALA A 174 2.72 -0.33 15.55
CA ALA A 174 3.47 0.77 14.98
C ALA A 174 3.43 0.74 13.43
N MET A 175 3.17 1.87 12.79
CA MET A 175 3.39 2.01 11.36
C MET A 175 4.86 2.31 11.11
N LEU A 176 5.55 1.42 10.43
CA LEU A 176 6.96 1.59 10.08
C LEU A 176 7.12 2.10 8.65
N LEU A 177 8.02 3.06 8.48
CA LEU A 177 8.64 3.36 7.20
C LEU A 177 10.03 2.72 7.20
N VAL A 178 10.28 1.85 6.24
CA VAL A 178 11.58 1.21 6.00
C VAL A 178 12.14 1.76 4.69
N GLU A 179 13.33 2.30 4.73
CA GLU A 179 14.03 2.88 3.58
C GLU A 179 15.35 2.12 3.36
N ARG A 180 15.60 1.71 2.12
CA ARG A 180 16.87 1.13 1.71
C ARG A 180 17.61 2.15 0.87
N SER A 181 18.79 2.57 1.30
CA SER A 181 19.64 3.48 0.54
C SER A 181 20.33 2.79 -0.64
N ASP A 182 20.92 3.57 -1.53
CA ASP A 182 21.60 3.04 -2.72
C ASP A 182 22.81 2.15 -2.39
N ASP A 183 23.45 2.38 -1.24
CA ASP A 183 24.54 1.55 -0.71
C ASP A 183 24.06 0.32 0.06
N GLY A 184 22.73 0.11 0.13
CA GLY A 184 22.11 -1.05 0.76
C GLY A 184 21.82 -0.91 2.26
N ALA A 185 22.17 0.21 2.91
CA ALA A 185 21.85 0.42 4.32
C ALA A 185 20.33 0.56 4.51
N VAL A 186 19.82 -0.02 5.60
CA VAL A 186 18.39 0.00 5.92
C VAL A 186 18.14 0.89 7.12
N ARG A 187 17.20 1.81 6.98
CA ARG A 187 16.72 2.70 8.05
C ARG A 187 15.25 2.47 8.29
N THR A 188 14.84 2.40 9.55
CA THR A 188 13.44 2.26 9.97
C THR A 188 13.05 3.41 10.87
N THR A 189 11.85 3.97 10.64
CA THR A 189 11.23 5.01 11.48
C THR A 189 9.77 4.70 11.77
N GLU A 190 9.27 5.11 12.94
CA GLU A 190 7.89 4.88 13.37
C GLU A 190 7.00 6.09 13.10
N HIS A 191 5.76 5.83 12.64
CA HIS A 191 4.80 6.84 12.19
C HIS A 191 3.38 6.58 12.70
N GLY A 192 3.19 6.65 14.00
CA GLY A 192 1.87 6.50 14.64
C GLY A 192 1.47 5.07 14.95
N THR A 193 0.30 4.93 15.59
CA THR A 193 -0.22 3.66 16.09
C THR A 193 -1.48 3.27 15.31
N TYR A 194 -1.51 2.02 14.85
CA TYR A 194 -2.58 1.48 14.00
C TYR A 194 -2.89 0.03 14.39
N SER A 195 -4.07 -0.44 13.97
CA SER A 195 -4.49 -1.83 14.14
C SER A 195 -4.80 -2.44 12.77
N PHE A 196 -4.15 -3.54 12.46
CA PHE A 196 -4.33 -4.30 11.23
C PHE A 196 -4.62 -5.77 11.54
N VAL A 197 -5.16 -6.48 10.55
CA VAL A 197 -5.25 -7.93 10.58
C VAL A 197 -3.86 -8.55 10.63
N PRO A 198 -3.67 -9.73 11.26
CA PRO A 198 -2.36 -10.38 11.29
C PRO A 198 -1.83 -10.69 9.88
N LEU A 199 -0.53 -10.52 9.68
CA LEU A 199 0.16 -11.06 8.50
C LEU A 199 0.37 -12.55 8.70
N VAL A 200 -0.35 -13.36 7.94
CA VAL A 200 -0.23 -14.83 7.96
C VAL A 200 0.77 -15.25 6.90
N GLN A 201 1.63 -16.19 7.26
CA GLN A 201 2.53 -16.92 6.34
C GLN A 201 2.13 -18.38 6.36
N ASP A 202 2.08 -19.03 5.19
CA ASP A 202 1.81 -20.46 5.05
C ASP A 202 3.01 -21.31 5.44
#